data_d1350894a7febad82f41e58ccef32cfc
#
_entry.id   d1350894a7febad82f41e58ccef32cfc
#
_cell.length_a   1.000
_cell.length_b   1.000
_cell.length_c   1.000
_cell.angle_alpha   90.00
_cell.angle_beta   90.00
_cell.angle_gamma   90.00
#
_symmetry.space_group_name_H-M   'P 1'
#
loop_
_entity.id
_entity.type
_entity.pdbx_description
1 polymer ?
#
loop_
_entity_poly.entity_id
_entity_poly.type
_entity_poly.pdbx_seq_one_letter_code
_entity_poly.pdbx_strand_id
1 'polypeptide(L)'
;MSCVPKSFFVNLCLAGLWLPIFWPMQVVAQTGGVFATDSDAPISIQADKMTLLKNGARAEFVGNTALAQGPLSLTARAVTLFYSDAAPRGLTRITAAEEVHIISQNEREVFGDTAVYLVSDEQMTVSGNVRVIDTRDNAEANTLTGARLVINMRDGTSRITGAANVSKNGAQDGEQGSGQSKGRARIRLKTNRSR
;
A
#
# COMPACT_ATOMS: atom_id res chain seq x y z
N MET A 1 -52.52 41.56 48.21
CA MET A 1 -52.21 41.31 49.64
C MET A 1 -51.08 40.30 49.60
N SER A 2 -49.83 40.83 49.70
CA SER A 2 -48.96 40.76 50.89
C SER A 2 -48.66 39.29 51.27
N CYS A 3 -47.47 38.83 51.15
CA CYS A 3 -46.34 39.11 52.03
C CYS A 3 -45.06 38.38 51.54
N VAL A 4 -43.98 39.09 51.48
CA VAL A 4 -42.59 38.59 51.54
C VAL A 4 -42.19 38.44 53.00
N PRO A 5 -41.35 37.49 53.41
CA PRO A 5 -40.07 37.87 53.95
C PRO A 5 -38.90 36.96 53.49
N LYS A 6 -37.80 37.54 53.06
CA LYS A 6 -36.54 37.86 53.73
C LYS A 6 -35.69 36.64 54.18
N SER A 7 -34.61 36.47 53.41
CA SER A 7 -33.21 36.25 53.82
C SER A 7 -32.87 35.15 54.81
N PHE A 8 -31.95 34.31 54.36
CA PHE A 8 -30.74 33.94 55.14
C PHE A 8 -29.58 33.59 54.21
N PHE A 9 -28.58 34.44 54.23
CA PHE A 9 -27.27 34.17 53.64
C PHE A 9 -26.57 33.09 54.48
N VAL A 10 -26.18 31.99 53.89
CA VAL A 10 -25.11 31.17 54.44
C VAL A 10 -24.06 30.99 53.33
N ASN A 11 -23.00 31.77 53.50
CA ASN A 11 -21.78 31.65 52.75
C ASN A 11 -21.07 30.38 53.18
N LEU A 12 -21.07 29.32 52.33
CA LEU A 12 -20.22 28.18 52.57
C LEU A 12 -19.18 28.16 51.44
N CYS A 13 -18.00 28.68 51.76
CA CYS A 13 -16.79 28.52 50.97
C CYS A 13 -16.42 27.03 50.92
N LEU A 14 -16.76 26.36 49.83
CA LEU A 14 -16.17 25.07 49.46
C LEU A 14 -15.11 25.33 48.40
N ALA A 15 -13.84 25.31 48.88
CA ALA A 15 -12.67 25.27 48.05
C ALA A 15 -12.74 24.03 47.15
N GLY A 16 -13.19 24.24 45.94
CA GLY A 16 -13.19 23.21 44.88
C GLY A 16 -11.77 22.96 44.42
N LEU A 17 -11.25 21.84 44.82
CA LEU A 17 -9.98 21.28 44.32
C LEU A 17 -10.15 20.95 42.85
N TRP A 18 -9.69 21.84 41.98
CA TRP A 18 -9.61 21.57 40.53
C TRP A 18 -8.48 20.57 40.30
N LEU A 19 -8.80 19.29 40.22
CA LEU A 19 -7.92 18.27 39.66
C LEU A 19 -8.00 18.38 38.13
N PRO A 20 -6.88 18.65 37.44
CA PRO A 20 -6.86 18.53 35.99
C PRO A 20 -7.00 17.05 35.64
N ILE A 21 -8.13 16.67 35.02
CA ILE A 21 -8.31 15.37 34.41
C ILE A 21 -7.37 15.34 33.21
N PHE A 22 -6.20 14.74 33.42
CA PHE A 22 -5.26 14.38 32.36
C PHE A 22 -5.90 13.20 31.61
N TRP A 23 -6.62 13.52 30.54
CA TRP A 23 -7.03 12.49 29.58
C TRP A 23 -5.79 12.03 28.83
N PRO A 24 -5.37 10.76 28.93
CA PRO A 24 -4.29 10.28 28.09
C PRO A 24 -4.82 10.30 26.65
N MET A 25 -4.27 11.19 25.82
CA MET A 25 -4.38 11.10 24.38
C MET A 25 -3.73 9.79 23.99
N GLN A 26 -4.54 8.78 23.73
CA GLN A 26 -4.06 7.56 23.07
C GLN A 26 -3.71 7.94 21.64
N VAL A 27 -2.44 8.12 21.39
CA VAL A 27 -1.87 8.17 20.05
C VAL A 27 -2.01 6.74 19.51
N VAL A 28 -3.06 6.50 18.73
CA VAL A 28 -3.17 5.31 17.91
C VAL A 28 -2.13 5.48 16.82
N ALA A 29 -0.98 4.83 16.99
CA ALA A 29 -0.02 4.68 15.92
C ALA A 29 -0.72 3.88 14.80
N GLN A 30 -1.13 4.58 13.75
CA GLN A 30 -1.57 3.93 12.51
C GLN A 30 -0.33 3.26 11.90
N THR A 31 -0.17 1.98 12.17
CA THR A 31 0.73 1.12 11.41
C THR A 31 0.07 0.85 10.06
N GLY A 32 0.02 1.88 9.22
CA GLY A 32 -0.32 1.73 7.82
C GLY A 32 0.76 0.87 7.18
N GLY A 33 0.41 -0.34 6.75
CA GLY A 33 1.32 -1.19 5.98
C GLY A 33 1.79 -0.43 4.74
N VAL A 34 2.97 -0.77 4.26
CA VAL A 34 3.67 -0.09 3.15
C VAL A 34 2.85 -0.03 1.86
N PHE A 35 1.89 -0.92 1.70
CA PHE A 35 0.91 -0.99 0.62
C PHE A 35 -0.53 -1.04 1.16
N ALA A 36 -0.79 -0.39 2.31
CA ALA A 36 -2.15 -0.32 2.82
C ALA A 36 -3.04 0.34 1.77
N THR A 37 -4.02 -0.42 1.30
CA THR A 37 -5.10 0.08 0.46
C THR A 37 -6.31 0.34 1.34
N ASP A 38 -7.06 1.38 1.03
CA ASP A 38 -8.42 1.48 1.51
C ASP A 38 -9.26 0.49 0.69
N SER A 39 -9.44 -0.73 1.22
CA SER A 39 -10.18 -1.81 0.55
C SER A 39 -11.65 -1.46 0.31
N ASP A 40 -12.18 -0.48 1.05
CA ASP A 40 -13.54 0.01 0.92
C ASP A 40 -13.67 1.11 -0.15
N ALA A 41 -12.55 1.66 -0.63
CA ALA A 41 -12.57 2.65 -1.68
C ALA A 41 -13.06 2.04 -3.02
N PRO A 42 -13.87 2.77 -3.79
CA PRO A 42 -14.33 2.28 -5.09
C PRO A 42 -13.16 2.12 -6.06
N ILE A 43 -13.20 1.04 -6.84
CA ILE A 43 -12.25 0.81 -7.93
C ILE A 43 -12.72 1.60 -9.15
N SER A 44 -11.87 2.47 -9.67
CA SER A 44 -12.07 3.15 -10.95
C SER A 44 -11.12 2.59 -12.00
N ILE A 45 -11.60 2.40 -13.23
CA ILE A 45 -10.78 1.89 -14.34
C ILE A 45 -11.02 2.74 -15.58
N GLN A 46 -9.94 3.08 -16.26
CA GLN A 46 -9.91 3.75 -17.55
C GLN A 46 -9.11 2.88 -18.54
N ALA A 47 -9.55 2.77 -19.77
CA ALA A 47 -8.87 2.05 -20.84
C ALA A 47 -9.36 2.53 -22.21
N ASP A 48 -8.60 2.23 -23.26
CA ASP A 48 -9.02 2.54 -24.64
C ASP A 48 -10.19 1.64 -25.09
N LYS A 49 -10.23 0.40 -24.60
CA LYS A 49 -11.25 -0.58 -24.95
C LYS A 49 -11.64 -1.44 -23.75
N MET A 50 -12.96 -1.67 -23.59
CA MET A 50 -13.53 -2.61 -22.62
C MET A 50 -14.35 -3.69 -23.34
N THR A 51 -14.23 -4.93 -22.89
CA THR A 51 -15.01 -6.07 -23.37
C THR A 51 -15.55 -6.87 -22.20
N LEU A 52 -16.86 -7.11 -22.17
CA LEU A 52 -17.52 -7.98 -21.19
C LEU A 52 -17.72 -9.37 -21.79
N LEU A 53 -17.29 -10.40 -21.06
CA LEU A 53 -17.30 -11.78 -21.47
C LEU A 53 -18.09 -12.66 -20.49
N LYS A 54 -18.63 -13.78 -20.98
CA LYS A 54 -19.34 -14.78 -20.16
C LYS A 54 -20.42 -14.14 -19.26
N ASN A 55 -21.38 -13.41 -19.85
CA ASN A 55 -22.48 -12.79 -19.13
C ASN A 55 -22.03 -11.88 -17.97
N GLY A 56 -20.86 -11.24 -18.10
CA GLY A 56 -20.31 -10.34 -17.09
C GLY A 56 -19.45 -11.01 -16.01
N ALA A 57 -19.14 -12.31 -16.17
CA ALA A 57 -18.21 -12.97 -15.24
C ALA A 57 -16.74 -12.52 -15.45
N ARG A 58 -16.44 -11.88 -16.58
CA ARG A 58 -15.11 -11.34 -16.88
C ARG A 58 -15.22 -10.03 -17.66
N ALA A 59 -14.45 -9.02 -17.23
CA ALA A 59 -14.28 -7.77 -17.96
C ALA A 59 -12.80 -7.62 -18.36
N GLU A 60 -12.55 -7.36 -19.63
CA GLU A 60 -11.22 -7.12 -20.20
C GLU A 60 -11.09 -5.66 -20.59
N PHE A 61 -10.01 -5.03 -20.18
CA PHE A 61 -9.61 -3.66 -20.47
C PHE A 61 -8.27 -3.70 -21.20
N VAL A 62 -8.18 -3.05 -22.35
CA VAL A 62 -7.00 -3.08 -23.20
C VAL A 62 -6.67 -1.69 -23.71
N GLY A 63 -5.39 -1.36 -23.73
CA GLY A 63 -4.85 -0.08 -24.17
C GLY A 63 -4.87 0.98 -23.06
N ASN A 64 -3.69 1.49 -22.70
CA ASN A 64 -3.49 2.56 -21.71
C ASN A 64 -4.35 2.39 -20.44
N THR A 65 -4.42 1.15 -19.94
CA THR A 65 -5.31 0.84 -18.82
C THR A 65 -4.75 1.41 -17.53
N ALA A 66 -5.57 2.20 -16.83
CA ALA A 66 -5.29 2.72 -15.51
C ALA A 66 -6.39 2.30 -14.54
N LEU A 67 -5.99 1.70 -13.41
CA LEU A 67 -6.85 1.31 -12.30
C LEU A 67 -6.44 2.09 -11.07
N ALA A 68 -7.40 2.63 -10.33
CA ALA A 68 -7.16 3.31 -9.06
C ALA A 68 -8.13 2.83 -7.99
N GLN A 69 -7.62 2.65 -6.77
CA GLN A 69 -8.39 2.35 -5.56
C GLN A 69 -7.75 3.05 -4.36
N GLY A 70 -8.42 4.07 -3.85
CA GLY A 70 -7.83 4.91 -2.80
C GLY A 70 -6.45 5.46 -3.23
N PRO A 71 -5.42 5.27 -2.41
CA PRO A 71 -4.07 5.75 -2.71
C PRO A 71 -3.27 4.84 -3.68
N LEU A 72 -3.82 3.70 -4.06
CA LEU A 72 -3.19 2.76 -4.99
C LEU A 72 -3.58 3.08 -6.43
N SER A 73 -2.56 3.19 -7.29
CA SER A 73 -2.72 3.30 -8.73
C SER A 73 -1.95 2.18 -9.44
N LEU A 74 -2.56 1.56 -10.45
CA LEU A 74 -1.94 0.54 -11.29
C LEU A 74 -2.15 0.91 -12.74
N THR A 75 -1.10 0.92 -13.54
CA THR A 75 -1.17 1.05 -15.00
C THR A 75 -0.60 -0.21 -15.66
N ALA A 76 -1.18 -0.60 -16.80
CA ALA A 76 -0.75 -1.74 -17.61
C ALA A 76 -1.31 -1.62 -19.03
N ARG A 77 -0.83 -2.44 -19.97
CA ARG A 77 -1.45 -2.52 -21.30
C ARG A 77 -2.77 -3.25 -21.30
N ALA A 78 -2.92 -4.27 -20.44
CA ALA A 78 -4.15 -5.03 -20.32
C ALA A 78 -4.46 -5.33 -18.85
N VAL A 79 -5.73 -5.19 -18.48
CA VAL A 79 -6.25 -5.57 -17.16
C VAL A 79 -7.50 -6.41 -17.35
N THR A 80 -7.60 -7.53 -16.64
CA THR A 80 -8.77 -8.40 -16.64
C THR A 80 -9.32 -8.51 -15.21
N LEU A 81 -10.61 -8.25 -15.06
CA LEU A 81 -11.38 -8.47 -13.84
C LEU A 81 -12.15 -9.78 -13.95
N PHE A 82 -12.11 -10.57 -12.86
CA PHE A 82 -12.87 -11.81 -12.74
C PHE A 82 -13.86 -11.67 -11.59
N TYR A 83 -15.10 -12.00 -11.87
CA TYR A 83 -16.21 -11.95 -10.92
C TYR A 83 -16.68 -13.38 -10.59
N SER A 84 -17.26 -13.57 -9.39
CA SER A 84 -17.89 -14.82 -9.02
C SER A 84 -19.13 -15.09 -9.92
N ASP A 85 -19.40 -16.37 -10.18
CA ASP A 85 -20.64 -16.77 -10.88
C ASP A 85 -21.86 -16.78 -9.93
N ALA A 86 -21.62 -16.81 -8.61
CA ALA A 86 -22.66 -16.78 -7.59
C ALA A 86 -23.19 -15.35 -7.33
N ALA A 87 -24.46 -15.25 -7.01
CA ALA A 87 -25.06 -13.98 -6.59
C ALA A 87 -24.91 -13.79 -5.06
N PRO A 88 -24.59 -12.57 -4.56
CA PRO A 88 -24.21 -11.39 -5.35
C PRO A 88 -22.84 -11.56 -6.02
N ARG A 89 -22.73 -11.09 -7.26
CA ARG A 89 -21.45 -11.15 -8.00
C ARG A 89 -20.43 -10.24 -7.34
N GLY A 90 -19.37 -10.82 -6.82
CA GLY A 90 -18.22 -10.11 -6.25
C GLY A 90 -16.98 -10.24 -7.13
N LEU A 91 -16.13 -9.24 -7.12
CA LEU A 91 -14.80 -9.29 -7.71
C LEU A 91 -13.97 -10.34 -6.96
N THR A 92 -13.36 -11.28 -7.69
CA THR A 92 -12.55 -12.35 -7.09
C THR A 92 -11.07 -12.20 -7.39
N ARG A 93 -10.73 -11.68 -8.58
CA ARG A 93 -9.35 -11.55 -9.03
C ARG A 93 -9.20 -10.42 -10.03
N ILE A 94 -8.08 -9.72 -9.96
CA ILE A 94 -7.60 -8.78 -10.96
C ILE A 94 -6.29 -9.31 -11.53
N THR A 95 -6.14 -9.32 -12.84
CA THR A 95 -4.86 -9.61 -13.51
C THR A 95 -4.47 -8.43 -14.38
N ALA A 96 -3.23 -7.97 -14.24
CA ALA A 96 -2.64 -6.97 -15.12
C ALA A 96 -1.47 -7.60 -15.88
N ALA A 97 -1.30 -7.25 -17.12
CA ALA A 97 -0.27 -7.79 -17.99
C ALA A 97 0.31 -6.70 -18.89
N GLU A 98 1.59 -6.85 -19.16
CA GLU A 98 2.42 -5.99 -19.99
C GLU A 98 2.59 -4.58 -19.40
N GLU A 99 3.84 -4.23 -19.14
CA GLU A 99 4.24 -2.90 -18.62
C GLU A 99 3.53 -2.51 -17.31
N VAL A 100 3.45 -3.47 -16.37
CA VAL A 100 2.80 -3.22 -15.09
C VAL A 100 3.60 -2.20 -14.29
N HIS A 101 2.93 -1.12 -13.87
CA HIS A 101 3.46 -0.10 -12.97
C HIS A 101 2.43 0.18 -11.89
N ILE A 102 2.83 0.02 -10.63
CA ILE A 102 2.00 0.22 -9.45
C ILE A 102 2.63 1.33 -8.60
N ILE A 103 1.81 2.29 -8.20
CA ILE A 103 2.21 3.38 -7.32
C ILE A 103 1.34 3.31 -6.06
N SER A 104 1.97 3.33 -4.90
CA SER A 104 1.30 3.42 -3.61
C SER A 104 1.75 4.67 -2.88
N GLN A 105 0.79 5.55 -2.53
CA GLN A 105 1.00 6.77 -1.73
C GLN A 105 2.13 7.68 -2.24
N ASN A 106 2.42 7.64 -3.56
CA ASN A 106 3.49 8.41 -4.24
C ASN A 106 4.92 8.19 -3.69
N GLU A 107 5.12 7.23 -2.79
CA GLU A 107 6.40 6.99 -2.13
C GLU A 107 7.06 5.69 -2.56
N ARG A 108 6.28 4.78 -3.15
CA ARG A 108 6.79 3.49 -3.61
C ARG A 108 6.20 3.13 -4.95
N GLU A 109 7.09 2.78 -5.87
CA GLU A 109 6.76 2.34 -7.21
C GLU A 109 7.18 0.89 -7.40
N VAL A 110 6.33 0.10 -8.05
CA VAL A 110 6.60 -1.29 -8.40
C VAL A 110 6.40 -1.47 -9.88
N PHE A 111 7.40 -2.05 -10.54
CA PHE A 111 7.37 -2.41 -11.95
C PHE A 111 7.43 -3.93 -12.08
N GLY A 112 6.82 -4.47 -13.14
CA GLY A 112 6.87 -5.90 -13.47
C GLY A 112 6.19 -6.19 -14.79
N ASP A 113 6.26 -7.45 -15.23
CA ASP A 113 5.61 -7.88 -16.49
C ASP A 113 4.14 -8.22 -16.25
N THR A 114 3.81 -8.79 -15.08
CA THR A 114 2.44 -9.20 -14.73
C THR A 114 2.16 -8.93 -13.27
N ALA A 115 0.90 -8.62 -12.94
CA ALA A 115 0.41 -8.56 -11.57
C ALA A 115 -0.91 -9.33 -11.43
N VAL A 116 -1.06 -10.03 -10.31
CA VAL A 116 -2.28 -10.76 -9.94
C VAL A 116 -2.68 -10.35 -8.54
N TYR A 117 -3.88 -9.84 -8.38
CA TYR A 117 -4.48 -9.55 -7.08
C TYR A 117 -5.61 -10.53 -6.81
N LEU A 118 -5.54 -11.24 -5.70
CA LEU A 118 -6.58 -12.13 -5.18
C LEU A 118 -7.34 -11.40 -4.08
N VAL A 119 -8.62 -11.12 -4.32
CA VAL A 119 -9.45 -10.31 -3.43
C VAL A 119 -9.68 -11.01 -2.08
N SER A 120 -9.96 -12.34 -2.10
CA SER A 120 -10.18 -13.12 -0.87
C SER A 120 -8.99 -13.16 0.07
N ASP A 121 -7.80 -13.17 -0.52
CA ASP A 121 -6.54 -13.31 0.22
C ASP A 121 -5.92 -11.96 0.56
N GLU A 122 -6.46 -10.88 -0.04
CA GLU A 122 -5.89 -9.53 0.00
C GLU A 122 -4.40 -9.55 -0.38
N GLN A 123 -4.07 -10.38 -1.38
CA GLN A 123 -2.69 -10.62 -1.78
C GLN A 123 -2.46 -10.20 -3.23
N MET A 124 -1.43 -9.41 -3.45
CA MET A 124 -0.94 -9.06 -4.77
C MET A 124 0.39 -9.76 -5.05
N THR A 125 0.51 -10.37 -6.22
CA THR A 125 1.75 -10.95 -6.72
C THR A 125 2.15 -10.25 -8.01
N VAL A 126 3.35 -9.65 -8.02
CA VAL A 126 3.98 -9.09 -9.22
C VAL A 126 5.10 -10.01 -9.66
N SER A 127 5.18 -10.31 -10.96
CA SER A 127 6.14 -11.26 -11.51
C SER A 127 6.74 -10.74 -12.82
N GLY A 128 7.97 -11.21 -13.10
CA GLY A 128 8.76 -10.84 -14.28
C GLY A 128 9.41 -9.46 -14.13
N ASN A 129 10.74 -9.41 -14.21
CA ASN A 129 11.54 -8.18 -14.17
C ASN A 129 11.14 -7.21 -13.04
N VAL A 130 10.84 -7.76 -11.86
CA VAL A 130 10.35 -6.97 -10.74
C VAL A 130 11.38 -5.95 -10.29
N ARG A 131 10.95 -4.69 -10.19
CA ARG A 131 11.74 -3.59 -9.66
C ARG A 131 10.85 -2.77 -8.72
N VAL A 132 11.32 -2.56 -7.49
CA VAL A 132 10.67 -1.70 -6.48
C VAL A 132 11.56 -0.51 -6.22
N ILE A 133 11.02 0.69 -6.33
CA ILE A 133 11.68 1.95 -5.99
C ILE A 133 11.00 2.51 -4.76
N ASP A 134 11.78 2.77 -3.72
CA ASP A 134 11.32 3.37 -2.47
C ASP A 134 11.98 4.73 -2.29
N THR A 135 11.18 5.80 -2.26
CA THR A 135 11.66 7.19 -2.18
C THR A 135 11.36 7.85 -0.82
N ARG A 136 10.83 7.11 0.15
CA ARG A 136 10.37 7.66 1.44
C ARG A 136 11.46 8.31 2.29
N ASP A 137 12.69 7.90 2.16
CA ASP A 137 13.80 8.36 3.00
C ASP A 137 14.54 9.61 2.44
N ASN A 138 13.88 10.44 1.64
CA ASN A 138 14.27 11.79 1.20
C ASN A 138 15.71 12.02 0.66
N ALA A 139 16.58 11.04 0.67
CA ALA A 139 17.98 11.23 0.29
C ALA A 139 18.42 10.38 -0.90
N GLU A 140 17.96 9.14 -1.01
CA GLU A 140 18.40 8.24 -2.06
C GLU A 140 17.33 7.18 -2.33
N ALA A 141 16.85 7.09 -3.56
CA ALA A 141 15.92 6.04 -3.96
C ALA A 141 16.57 4.65 -3.78
N ASN A 142 16.00 3.84 -2.91
CA ASN A 142 16.41 2.44 -2.77
C ASN A 142 15.72 1.62 -3.85
N THR A 143 16.50 0.94 -4.68
CA THR A 143 15.96 0.05 -5.72
C THR A 143 16.17 -1.40 -5.31
N LEU A 144 15.08 -2.16 -5.26
CA LEU A 144 15.10 -3.61 -5.07
C LEU A 144 14.68 -4.28 -6.37
N THR A 145 15.40 -5.32 -6.79
CA THR A 145 15.06 -6.10 -7.98
C THR A 145 14.90 -7.57 -7.63
N GLY A 146 14.07 -8.28 -8.40
CA GLY A 146 13.85 -9.71 -8.21
C GLY A 146 12.96 -10.31 -9.31
N ALA A 147 12.67 -11.60 -9.22
CA ALA A 147 11.80 -12.28 -10.18
C ALA A 147 10.32 -12.20 -9.79
N ARG A 148 10.04 -12.13 -8.49
CA ARG A 148 8.67 -12.10 -7.95
C ARG A 148 8.61 -11.29 -6.66
N LEU A 149 7.57 -10.47 -6.56
CA LEU A 149 7.18 -9.73 -5.36
C LEU A 149 5.79 -10.20 -4.93
N VAL A 150 5.65 -10.60 -3.68
CA VAL A 150 4.35 -10.89 -3.05
C VAL A 150 4.09 -9.83 -2.00
N ILE A 151 2.94 -9.20 -2.07
CA ILE A 151 2.48 -8.15 -1.15
C ILE A 151 1.21 -8.64 -0.49
N ASN A 152 1.17 -8.66 0.83
CA ASN A 152 -0.04 -8.85 1.60
C ASN A 152 -0.60 -7.46 1.94
N MET A 153 -1.79 -7.13 1.40
CA MET A 153 -2.42 -5.82 1.57
C MET A 153 -3.02 -5.64 2.96
N ARG A 154 -3.33 -6.74 3.67
CA ARG A 154 -3.92 -6.72 5.01
C ARG A 154 -2.93 -6.25 6.07
N ASP A 155 -1.71 -6.77 6.04
CA ASP A 155 -0.65 -6.47 7.01
C ASP A 155 0.48 -5.61 6.44
N GLY A 156 0.43 -5.29 5.13
CA GLY A 156 1.41 -4.49 4.42
C GLY A 156 2.78 -5.16 4.26
N THR A 157 2.88 -6.46 4.54
CA THR A 157 4.15 -7.18 4.36
C THR A 157 4.44 -7.42 2.89
N SER A 158 5.71 -7.37 2.52
CA SER A 158 6.17 -7.66 1.16
C SER A 158 7.39 -8.57 1.16
N ARG A 159 7.43 -9.49 0.18
CA ARG A 159 8.53 -10.44 0.01
C ARG A 159 8.96 -10.49 -1.44
N ILE A 160 10.25 -10.24 -1.68
CA ILE A 160 10.88 -10.41 -2.99
C ILE A 160 11.64 -11.72 -3.01
N THR A 161 11.49 -12.48 -4.10
CA THR A 161 12.18 -13.76 -4.34
C THR A 161 12.78 -13.80 -5.75
N GLY A 162 13.80 -14.65 -5.93
CA GLY A 162 14.50 -14.85 -7.21
C GLY A 162 15.54 -13.74 -7.45
N ALA A 163 16.82 -14.04 -7.20
CA ALA A 163 17.99 -13.17 -7.43
C ALA A 163 17.75 -11.70 -6.95
N ALA A 164 17.22 -11.56 -5.73
CA ALA A 164 16.91 -10.24 -5.18
C ALA A 164 18.22 -9.46 -4.92
N ASN A 165 18.30 -8.25 -5.49
CA ASN A 165 19.40 -7.31 -5.28
C ASN A 165 18.86 -6.01 -4.73
N VAL A 166 19.65 -5.34 -3.89
CA VAL A 166 19.36 -3.99 -3.36
C VAL A 166 20.46 -3.07 -3.86
N SER A 167 20.08 -2.02 -4.56
CA SER A 167 20.97 -0.95 -5.02
C SER A 167 20.51 0.37 -4.45
N LYS A 168 21.46 1.16 -3.93
CA LYS A 168 21.22 2.57 -3.58
C LYS A 168 21.75 3.44 -4.72
N ASN A 169 20.92 4.34 -5.22
CA ASN A 169 21.36 5.36 -6.18
C ASN A 169 22.27 6.36 -5.45
N GLY A 170 23.58 6.25 -5.66
CA GLY A 170 24.59 7.11 -5.03
C GLY A 170 26.00 6.54 -5.05
N ALA A 171 26.17 5.26 -5.36
CA ALA A 171 27.48 4.63 -5.50
C ALA A 171 27.69 4.20 -6.96
N GLN A 172 28.23 5.09 -7.78
CA GLN A 172 29.02 4.69 -8.94
C GLN A 172 30.33 4.15 -8.42
N ASP A 173 30.45 2.82 -8.34
CA ASP A 173 31.73 2.14 -8.36
C ASP A 173 31.55 0.85 -9.13
N GLY A 174 32.20 0.84 -10.30
CA GLY A 174 32.28 -0.33 -11.14
C GLY A 174 33.03 -1.45 -10.44
N GLU A 175 32.39 -2.60 -10.39
CA GLU A 175 33.10 -3.88 -10.34
C GLU A 175 32.22 -4.97 -10.95
N GLN A 176 32.56 -5.32 -12.19
CA GLN A 176 32.08 -6.52 -12.88
C GLN A 176 32.59 -7.74 -12.11
N GLY A 177 31.70 -8.36 -11.36
CA GLY A 177 31.92 -9.68 -10.77
C GLY A 177 30.88 -10.65 -11.32
N SER A 178 31.22 -11.35 -12.40
CA SER A 178 30.47 -12.51 -12.89
C SER A 178 30.52 -13.63 -11.86
N GLY A 179 29.43 -13.84 -11.13
CA GLY A 179 29.26 -14.93 -10.20
C GLY A 179 27.82 -15.40 -10.21
N GLN A 180 27.53 -16.44 -10.98
CA GLN A 180 26.29 -17.19 -10.91
C GLN A 180 26.11 -17.75 -9.50
N SER A 181 25.25 -17.17 -8.69
CA SER A 181 24.89 -17.68 -7.37
C SER A 181 23.40 -17.95 -7.31
N LYS A 182 23.05 -19.22 -7.30
CA LYS A 182 21.72 -19.76 -7.06
C LYS A 182 21.14 -19.23 -5.73
N GLY A 183 20.13 -18.35 -5.80
CA GLY A 183 19.03 -18.34 -4.84
C GLY A 183 19.29 -17.79 -3.43
N ARG A 184 20.23 -16.82 -3.20
CA ARG A 184 20.36 -16.16 -1.89
C ARG A 184 20.29 -14.65 -2.03
N ALA A 185 19.37 -14.04 -1.30
CA ALA A 185 19.31 -12.59 -1.13
C ALA A 185 20.55 -12.12 -0.34
N ARG A 186 21.36 -11.22 -0.90
CA ARG A 186 22.47 -10.55 -0.21
C ARG A 186 22.13 -9.09 0.02
N ILE A 187 22.06 -8.71 1.28
CA ILE A 187 21.92 -7.31 1.70
C ILE A 187 23.32 -6.83 2.12
N ARG A 188 23.88 -5.83 1.44
CA ARG A 188 25.08 -5.12 1.89
C ARG A 188 24.66 -3.79 2.50
N LEU A 189 24.74 -3.70 3.82
CA LEU A 189 24.52 -2.44 4.54
C LEU A 189 25.89 -1.77 4.76
N LYS A 190 26.10 -0.58 4.19
CA LYS A 190 27.23 0.28 4.51
C LYS A 190 26.86 1.08 5.76
N THR A 191 27.43 0.74 6.91
CA THR A 191 27.37 1.58 8.10
C THR A 191 28.40 2.69 7.97
N ASN A 192 27.95 3.92 7.81
CA ASN A 192 28.81 5.09 7.87
C ASN A 192 29.09 5.40 9.34
N ARG A 193 30.29 5.06 9.82
CA ARG A 193 30.79 5.55 11.11
C ARG A 193 31.39 6.94 10.87
N SER A 194 30.66 7.96 11.24
CA SER A 194 31.27 9.29 11.45
C SER A 194 32.08 9.27 12.74
N ARG A 195 33.35 9.66 12.62
CA ARG A 195 34.19 10.08 13.73
C ARG A 195 33.89 11.53 14.04
#